data_f9e0532e5fb7e33818f8b70c50b20597
#
_entry.id   f9e0532e5fb7e33818f8b70c50b20597
#
_cell.length_a   1.000
_cell.length_b   1.000
_cell.length_c   1.000
_cell.angle_alpha   90.00
_cell.angle_beta   90.00
_cell.angle_gamma   90.00
#
_symmetry.space_group_name_H-M   'P 1'
#
loop_
_entity.id
_entity.type
_entity.pdbx_description
1 polymer ?
#
loop_
_entity_poly.entity_id
_entity_poly.type
_entity_poly.pdbx_seq_one_letter_code
_entity_poly.pdbx_strand_id
1 'polypeptide(L)'
;MAEGGPEISDNSNAWEIYKANADGSRGDQVMTEYGELKTNLEPGDYIVVGRDDEARSEQKIKIEAGQVYKPLFTLNGGTLVIHPHASQGSEISGEARVDFAYPGGSTTHYGDAKATVPAGEQKVTVQIGAGTVTETIQLAAGQTVEKDVVVGVGHAVLNAFYTAGGDKADNSGISFEIVKAKKKIDGSRESVEHSYGPDSKFWLPPDDYVALTTLDLAIAEQPFTIKAGDNQDIKVTLDAGVLAMSAPGAYSIEVFSSKKDIEGKRKSLGLSYGDSWQQTIPAGDYVVVRHASDQGQDKEMPVTIKAGERSEITVQ
;
A
#
# COMPACT_ATOMS: atom_id res chain seq x y z
N MET A 1 -24.08 -5.29 -25.93
CA MET A 1 -22.86 -6.07 -25.56
C MET A 1 -22.51 -7.10 -26.63
N ALA A 2 -23.30 -8.12 -26.87
CA ALA A 2 -23.09 -9.10 -27.94
C ALA A 2 -23.97 -8.79 -29.14
N GLU A 3 -23.57 -9.25 -30.34
CA GLU A 3 -24.41 -9.19 -31.55
C GLU A 3 -25.74 -9.93 -31.32
N GLY A 4 -26.87 -9.26 -31.63
CA GLY A 4 -28.20 -9.80 -31.39
C GLY A 4 -28.63 -9.89 -29.92
N GLY A 5 -27.81 -9.44 -29.00
CA GLY A 5 -28.14 -9.38 -27.57
C GLY A 5 -29.05 -8.20 -27.21
N PRO A 6 -29.50 -8.11 -25.95
CA PRO A 6 -30.32 -7.01 -25.47
C PRO A 6 -29.56 -5.66 -25.53
N GLU A 7 -30.31 -4.59 -25.69
CA GLU A 7 -29.79 -3.22 -25.57
C GLU A 7 -29.36 -2.93 -24.13
N ILE A 8 -28.33 -2.07 -23.99
CA ILE A 8 -27.93 -1.52 -22.68
C ILE A 8 -28.97 -0.48 -22.28
N SER A 9 -29.67 -0.69 -21.19
CA SER A 9 -30.83 0.13 -20.78
C SER A 9 -30.67 0.81 -19.42
N ASP A 10 -29.52 0.61 -18.75
CA ASP A 10 -29.25 1.13 -17.41
C ASP A 10 -28.53 2.49 -17.41
N ASN A 11 -28.37 3.11 -18.58
CA ASN A 11 -27.64 4.38 -18.79
C ASN A 11 -26.16 4.32 -18.37
N SER A 12 -25.56 3.13 -18.23
CA SER A 12 -24.12 2.96 -17.95
C SER A 12 -23.27 3.34 -19.17
N ASN A 13 -23.83 3.27 -20.36
CA ASN A 13 -23.13 3.55 -21.60
C ASN A 13 -22.92 5.05 -21.85
N ALA A 14 -21.83 5.37 -22.53
CA ALA A 14 -21.54 6.70 -23.00
C ALA A 14 -21.27 6.71 -24.52
N TRP A 15 -21.57 7.85 -25.12
CA TRP A 15 -21.35 8.14 -26.53
C TRP A 15 -20.40 9.33 -26.66
N GLU A 16 -19.37 9.16 -27.45
CA GLU A 16 -18.43 10.21 -27.80
C GLU A 16 -18.49 10.45 -29.29
N ILE A 17 -18.74 11.68 -29.73
CA ILE A 17 -18.84 12.07 -31.13
C ILE A 17 -17.66 12.98 -31.49
N TYR A 18 -16.93 12.59 -32.52
CA TYR A 18 -15.81 13.34 -33.06
C TYR A 18 -16.06 13.70 -34.53
N LYS A 19 -15.57 14.86 -35.00
CA LYS A 19 -15.45 15.09 -36.43
C LYS A 19 -14.40 14.15 -37.00
N ALA A 20 -14.63 13.58 -38.20
CA ALA A 20 -13.64 12.79 -38.86
C ALA A 20 -12.67 13.70 -39.62
N ASN A 21 -11.36 13.48 -39.46
CA ASN A 21 -10.33 14.11 -40.31
C ASN A 21 -10.35 13.53 -41.73
N ALA A 22 -9.70 14.21 -42.69
CA ALA A 22 -9.59 13.77 -44.08
C ALA A 22 -8.91 12.39 -44.21
N ASP A 23 -8.02 12.03 -43.29
CA ASP A 23 -7.34 10.73 -43.24
C ASP A 23 -8.21 9.65 -42.52
N GLY A 24 -9.36 10.03 -42.03
CA GLY A 24 -10.29 9.16 -41.33
C GLY A 24 -9.93 8.89 -39.88
N SER A 25 -9.02 9.66 -39.27
CA SER A 25 -8.75 9.68 -37.83
C SER A 25 -9.75 10.54 -37.09
N ARG A 26 -9.79 10.43 -35.74
CA ARG A 26 -10.59 11.30 -34.90
C ARG A 26 -10.04 12.73 -34.94
N GLY A 27 -10.91 13.70 -35.22
CA GLY A 27 -10.64 15.12 -35.10
C GLY A 27 -11.17 15.68 -33.79
N ASP A 28 -11.72 16.91 -33.84
CA ASP A 28 -12.25 17.58 -32.67
C ASP A 28 -13.46 16.84 -32.09
N GLN A 29 -13.49 16.72 -30.78
CA GLN A 29 -14.63 16.16 -30.07
C GLN A 29 -15.80 17.14 -30.11
N VAL A 30 -16.94 16.66 -30.56
CA VAL A 30 -18.17 17.44 -30.69
C VAL A 30 -18.97 17.41 -29.40
N MET A 31 -19.14 16.21 -28.82
CA MET A 31 -19.92 16.01 -27.61
C MET A 31 -19.63 14.67 -26.95
N THR A 32 -20.03 14.54 -25.69
CA THR A 32 -20.19 13.30 -24.94
C THR A 32 -21.58 13.28 -24.32
N GLU A 33 -22.30 12.16 -24.45
CA GLU A 33 -23.61 11.93 -23.87
C GLU A 33 -23.65 10.57 -23.19
N TYR A 34 -24.50 10.44 -22.17
CA TYR A 34 -24.70 9.21 -21.41
C TYR A 34 -26.11 8.66 -21.63
N GLY A 35 -26.24 7.36 -21.63
CA GLY A 35 -27.52 6.69 -21.85
C GLY A 35 -27.99 6.76 -23.31
N GLU A 36 -29.27 7.09 -23.55
CA GLU A 36 -29.82 7.20 -24.90
C GLU A 36 -29.37 8.49 -25.59
N LEU A 37 -28.69 8.35 -26.75
CA LEU A 37 -28.21 9.47 -27.55
C LEU A 37 -29.28 9.88 -28.57
N LYS A 38 -29.78 11.14 -28.47
CA LYS A 38 -30.60 11.82 -29.47
C LYS A 38 -30.07 13.23 -29.70
N THR A 39 -29.45 13.48 -30.86
CA THR A 39 -28.85 14.76 -31.13
C THR A 39 -29.00 15.16 -32.60
N ASN A 40 -28.88 16.46 -32.90
CA ASN A 40 -28.80 17.00 -34.25
C ASN A 40 -27.33 17.34 -34.55
N LEU A 41 -26.83 16.84 -35.66
CA LEU A 41 -25.47 17.12 -36.13
C LEU A 41 -25.55 17.85 -37.48
N GLU A 42 -24.61 18.75 -37.72
CA GLU A 42 -24.42 19.34 -39.05
C GLU A 42 -24.02 18.25 -40.07
N PRO A 43 -24.37 18.43 -41.38
CA PRO A 43 -23.91 17.52 -42.39
C PRO A 43 -22.37 17.40 -42.38
N GLY A 44 -21.85 16.18 -42.45
CA GLY A 44 -20.40 15.92 -42.39
C GLY A 44 -20.07 14.49 -42.03
N ASP A 45 -18.79 14.22 -41.98
CA ASP A 45 -18.26 12.90 -41.57
C ASP A 45 -17.88 12.91 -40.07
N TYR A 46 -18.33 11.91 -39.36
CA TYR A 46 -18.14 11.77 -37.92
C TYR A 46 -17.61 10.39 -37.57
N ILE A 47 -16.91 10.32 -36.42
CA ILE A 47 -16.58 9.10 -35.74
C ILE A 47 -17.38 9.07 -34.44
N VAL A 48 -18.19 8.05 -34.28
CA VAL A 48 -18.99 7.85 -33.06
C VAL A 48 -18.45 6.64 -32.33
N VAL A 49 -18.14 6.83 -31.06
CA VAL A 49 -17.69 5.80 -30.14
C VAL A 49 -18.79 5.53 -29.13
N GLY A 50 -19.28 4.30 -29.10
CA GLY A 50 -20.12 3.81 -28.01
C GLY A 50 -19.25 3.04 -27.03
N ARG A 51 -19.39 3.30 -25.74
CA ARG A 51 -18.68 2.57 -24.69
C ARG A 51 -19.57 2.27 -23.49
N ASP A 52 -19.25 1.20 -22.80
CA ASP A 52 -19.73 0.86 -21.49
C ASP A 52 -18.53 0.39 -20.66
N ASP A 53 -18.13 1.23 -19.70
CA ASP A 53 -16.89 1.12 -18.97
C ASP A 53 -15.67 0.99 -19.93
N GLU A 54 -14.99 -0.14 -19.98
CA GLU A 54 -13.82 -0.38 -20.84
C GLU A 54 -14.19 -1.01 -22.20
N ALA A 55 -15.38 -1.60 -22.33
CA ALA A 55 -15.88 -2.15 -23.60
C ALA A 55 -16.30 -1.02 -24.53
N ARG A 56 -15.76 -0.97 -25.75
CA ARG A 56 -16.01 0.10 -26.71
C ARG A 56 -16.12 -0.40 -28.14
N SER A 57 -16.88 0.35 -28.94
CA SER A 57 -17.01 0.14 -30.40
C SER A 57 -17.02 1.50 -31.10
N GLU A 58 -16.39 1.57 -32.27
CA GLU A 58 -16.29 2.79 -33.07
C GLU A 58 -16.88 2.58 -34.44
N GLN A 59 -17.64 3.58 -34.94
CA GLN A 59 -18.18 3.57 -36.30
C GLN A 59 -17.97 4.95 -36.96
N LYS A 60 -17.64 4.93 -38.25
CA LYS A 60 -17.63 6.10 -39.11
C LYS A 60 -19.03 6.31 -39.67
N ILE A 61 -19.60 7.50 -39.45
CA ILE A 61 -20.95 7.82 -39.85
C ILE A 61 -20.93 9.12 -40.66
N LYS A 62 -21.54 9.10 -41.83
CA LYS A 62 -21.75 10.27 -42.65
C LYS A 62 -23.16 10.81 -42.38
N ILE A 63 -23.25 12.04 -41.93
CA ILE A 63 -24.52 12.75 -41.70
C ILE A 63 -24.86 13.59 -42.91
N GLU A 64 -26.10 13.44 -43.44
CA GLU A 64 -26.63 14.22 -44.53
C GLU A 64 -27.82 15.05 -44.03
N ALA A 65 -28.02 16.22 -44.62
CA ALA A 65 -29.09 17.14 -44.18
C ALA A 65 -30.47 16.50 -44.31
N GLY A 66 -31.28 16.60 -43.24
CA GLY A 66 -32.65 16.12 -43.19
C GLY A 66 -32.79 14.60 -43.05
N GLN A 67 -31.69 13.83 -42.91
CA GLN A 67 -31.75 12.39 -42.68
C GLN A 67 -31.65 12.03 -41.19
N VAL A 68 -32.27 10.90 -40.83
CA VAL A 68 -32.21 10.32 -39.49
C VAL A 68 -31.44 9.05 -39.53
N TYR A 69 -30.40 8.95 -38.70
CA TYR A 69 -29.55 7.78 -38.60
C TYR A 69 -29.78 7.11 -37.25
N LYS A 70 -29.84 5.77 -37.24
CA LYS A 70 -29.99 4.95 -36.03
C LYS A 70 -28.97 3.80 -36.08
N PRO A 71 -27.67 4.11 -35.94
CA PRO A 71 -26.64 3.09 -36.00
C PRO A 71 -26.69 2.18 -34.76
N LEU A 72 -26.46 0.89 -34.98
CA LEU A 72 -26.33 -0.10 -33.91
C LEU A 72 -24.85 -0.33 -33.61
N PHE A 73 -24.47 -0.22 -32.33
CA PHE A 73 -23.12 -0.49 -31.85
C PHE A 73 -23.10 -1.79 -31.05
N THR A 74 -22.22 -2.69 -31.45
CA THR A 74 -21.94 -3.92 -30.68
C THR A 74 -20.62 -3.72 -29.97
N LEU A 75 -20.62 -3.62 -28.65
CA LEU A 75 -19.41 -3.33 -27.85
C LEU A 75 -18.48 -4.54 -27.74
N ASN A 76 -18.97 -5.75 -28.01
CA ASN A 76 -18.24 -7.00 -27.89
C ASN A 76 -17.54 -7.14 -26.51
N GLY A 77 -18.27 -6.84 -25.45
CA GLY A 77 -17.82 -6.87 -24.07
C GLY A 77 -18.66 -7.79 -23.19
N GLY A 78 -18.14 -8.09 -22.01
CA GLY A 78 -18.82 -8.81 -20.94
C GLY A 78 -18.53 -8.16 -19.59
N THR A 79 -19.21 -8.61 -18.55
CA THR A 79 -19.08 -8.07 -17.19
C THR A 79 -18.37 -9.07 -16.28
N LEU A 80 -17.36 -8.61 -15.57
CA LEU A 80 -16.69 -9.31 -14.47
C LEU A 80 -17.15 -8.73 -13.14
N VAL A 81 -17.51 -9.59 -12.19
CA VAL A 81 -17.80 -9.24 -10.80
C VAL A 81 -16.89 -10.11 -9.94
N ILE A 82 -16.00 -9.48 -9.18
CA ILE A 82 -15.01 -10.17 -8.36
C ILE A 82 -15.21 -9.77 -6.89
N HIS A 83 -15.45 -10.77 -6.07
CA HIS A 83 -15.57 -10.64 -4.61
C HIS A 83 -14.27 -11.11 -3.96
N PRO A 84 -13.37 -10.20 -3.55
CA PRO A 84 -12.08 -10.57 -2.95
C PRO A 84 -12.24 -10.94 -1.48
N HIS A 85 -11.67 -12.06 -1.08
CA HIS A 85 -11.67 -12.57 0.29
C HIS A 85 -10.23 -12.75 0.80
N ALA A 86 -9.95 -12.30 2.03
CA ALA A 86 -8.65 -12.51 2.66
C ALA A 86 -8.37 -14.01 2.89
N SER A 87 -9.39 -14.75 3.33
CA SER A 87 -9.31 -16.20 3.57
C SER A 87 -10.64 -16.87 3.26
N GLN A 88 -10.66 -18.20 3.27
CA GLN A 88 -11.87 -18.97 3.06
C GLN A 88 -12.94 -18.62 4.10
N GLY A 89 -14.11 -18.16 3.64
CA GLY A 89 -15.25 -17.82 4.49
C GLY A 89 -15.15 -16.46 5.20
N SER A 90 -14.11 -15.64 4.93
CA SER A 90 -14.08 -14.25 5.40
C SER A 90 -15.08 -13.39 4.59
N GLU A 91 -15.42 -12.22 5.13
CA GLU A 91 -16.16 -11.20 4.40
C GLU A 91 -15.38 -10.68 3.20
N ILE A 92 -16.07 -9.99 2.27
CA ILE A 92 -15.44 -9.32 1.13
C ILE A 92 -14.48 -8.24 1.67
N SER A 93 -13.24 -8.27 1.21
CA SER A 93 -12.21 -7.32 1.64
C SER A 93 -12.35 -5.99 0.92
N GLY A 94 -12.75 -4.96 1.64
CA GLY A 94 -12.78 -3.58 1.11
C GLY A 94 -11.41 -2.99 0.80
N GLU A 95 -10.33 -3.57 1.32
CA GLU A 95 -8.93 -3.12 1.10
C GLU A 95 -8.27 -3.81 -0.10
N ALA A 96 -8.92 -4.82 -0.68
CA ALA A 96 -8.37 -5.56 -1.82
C ALA A 96 -8.22 -4.65 -3.04
N ARG A 97 -7.08 -4.74 -3.70
CA ARG A 97 -6.87 -4.20 -5.04
C ARG A 97 -7.18 -5.30 -6.05
N VAL A 98 -8.00 -4.98 -7.05
CA VAL A 98 -8.40 -5.89 -8.13
C VAL A 98 -8.02 -5.29 -9.46
N ASP A 99 -7.06 -5.89 -10.14
CA ASP A 99 -6.61 -5.48 -11.47
C ASP A 99 -7.23 -6.42 -12.53
N PHE A 100 -7.95 -5.84 -13.49
CA PHE A 100 -8.45 -6.52 -14.68
C PHE A 100 -7.54 -6.17 -15.85
N ALA A 101 -6.81 -7.14 -16.38
CA ALA A 101 -6.07 -6.99 -17.64
C ALA A 101 -6.82 -7.75 -18.74
N TYR A 102 -7.19 -7.05 -19.81
CA TYR A 102 -8.02 -7.50 -20.91
C TYR A 102 -7.33 -7.22 -22.26
N PRO A 103 -7.81 -7.78 -23.38
CA PRO A 103 -7.25 -7.47 -24.70
C PRO A 103 -7.30 -5.95 -25.01
N GLY A 104 -6.13 -5.33 -25.03
CA GLY A 104 -5.98 -3.90 -25.36
C GLY A 104 -5.90 -2.95 -24.17
N GLY A 105 -5.97 -3.43 -22.90
CA GLY A 105 -5.86 -2.54 -21.74
C GLY A 105 -5.91 -3.22 -20.39
N SER A 106 -6.03 -2.37 -19.37
CA SER A 106 -6.25 -2.81 -17.98
C SER A 106 -6.98 -1.74 -17.19
N THR A 107 -7.70 -2.15 -16.16
CA THR A 107 -8.35 -1.26 -15.18
C THR A 107 -8.17 -1.79 -13.77
N THR A 108 -8.19 -0.90 -12.78
CA THR A 108 -7.98 -1.23 -11.36
C THR A 108 -9.18 -0.79 -10.54
N HIS A 109 -9.65 -1.68 -9.68
CA HIS A 109 -10.73 -1.44 -8.72
C HIS A 109 -10.28 -1.80 -7.31
N TYR A 110 -11.05 -1.38 -6.32
CA TYR A 110 -10.80 -1.71 -4.91
C TYR A 110 -12.06 -2.29 -4.27
N GLY A 111 -11.85 -3.24 -3.37
CA GLY A 111 -12.95 -3.93 -2.69
C GLY A 111 -13.74 -4.80 -3.63
N ASP A 112 -15.06 -4.80 -3.47
CA ASP A 112 -16.00 -5.48 -4.34
C ASP A 112 -15.96 -4.87 -5.74
N ALA A 113 -15.43 -5.60 -6.71
CA ALA A 113 -15.03 -5.06 -8.01
C ALA A 113 -15.96 -5.53 -9.13
N LYS A 114 -16.50 -4.56 -9.89
CA LYS A 114 -17.29 -4.83 -11.10
C LYS A 114 -16.71 -4.02 -12.25
N ALA A 115 -16.49 -4.65 -13.39
CA ALA A 115 -16.04 -3.99 -14.62
C ALA A 115 -16.67 -4.61 -15.85
N THR A 116 -17.06 -3.78 -16.82
CA THR A 116 -17.43 -4.18 -18.18
C THR A 116 -16.23 -4.02 -19.09
N VAL A 117 -15.68 -5.13 -19.59
CA VAL A 117 -14.43 -5.19 -20.35
C VAL A 117 -14.62 -5.86 -21.70
N PRO A 118 -13.74 -5.65 -22.70
CA PRO A 118 -13.77 -6.37 -23.96
C PRO A 118 -13.78 -7.89 -23.75
N ALA A 119 -14.57 -8.61 -24.56
CA ALA A 119 -14.61 -10.07 -24.52
C ALA A 119 -13.25 -10.67 -24.91
N GLY A 120 -12.93 -11.84 -24.35
CA GLY A 120 -11.68 -12.56 -24.59
C GLY A 120 -11.07 -13.07 -23.30
N GLU A 121 -9.77 -13.33 -23.34
CA GLU A 121 -9.00 -13.74 -22.16
C GLU A 121 -8.79 -12.56 -21.23
N GLN A 122 -9.18 -12.74 -19.96
CA GLN A 122 -9.02 -11.79 -18.88
C GLN A 122 -8.02 -12.33 -17.87
N LYS A 123 -7.07 -11.51 -17.44
CA LYS A 123 -6.19 -11.82 -16.33
C LYS A 123 -6.60 -10.96 -15.14
N VAL A 124 -7.19 -11.59 -14.12
CA VAL A 124 -7.65 -10.92 -12.91
C VAL A 124 -6.61 -11.14 -11.82
N THR A 125 -6.06 -10.06 -11.29
CA THR A 125 -5.12 -10.10 -10.17
C THR A 125 -5.74 -9.44 -8.96
N VAL A 126 -5.83 -10.18 -7.85
CA VAL A 126 -6.34 -9.71 -6.56
C VAL A 126 -5.19 -9.65 -5.58
N GLN A 127 -5.01 -8.50 -4.95
CA GLN A 127 -3.97 -8.25 -3.94
C GLN A 127 -4.60 -7.77 -2.63
N ILE A 128 -4.19 -8.39 -1.51
CA ILE A 128 -4.52 -7.94 -0.14
C ILE A 128 -3.21 -7.92 0.65
N GLY A 129 -2.73 -6.73 1.04
CA GLY A 129 -1.42 -6.55 1.65
C GLY A 129 -0.31 -7.16 0.80
N ALA A 130 0.51 -8.02 1.39
CA ALA A 130 1.58 -8.74 0.69
C ALA A 130 1.11 -9.98 -0.10
N GLY A 131 -0.16 -10.39 0.02
CA GLY A 131 -0.72 -11.54 -0.69
C GLY A 131 -1.25 -11.19 -2.07
N THR A 132 -1.04 -12.05 -3.06
CA THR A 132 -1.51 -11.86 -4.44
C THR A 132 -1.96 -13.19 -5.03
N VAL A 133 -3.11 -13.18 -5.70
CA VAL A 133 -3.62 -14.29 -6.51
C VAL A 133 -3.94 -13.78 -7.90
N THR A 134 -3.60 -14.56 -8.92
CA THR A 134 -3.93 -14.24 -10.31
C THR A 134 -4.69 -15.40 -10.93
N GLU A 135 -5.79 -15.07 -11.61
CA GLU A 135 -6.63 -16.03 -12.33
C GLU A 135 -6.83 -15.59 -13.77
N THR A 136 -7.01 -16.58 -14.66
CA THR A 136 -7.35 -16.35 -16.07
C THR A 136 -8.80 -16.76 -16.29
N ILE A 137 -9.60 -15.84 -16.84
CA ILE A 137 -11.04 -16.03 -17.09
C ILE A 137 -11.29 -15.82 -18.59
N GLN A 138 -11.98 -16.75 -19.26
CA GLN A 138 -12.49 -16.55 -20.61
C GLN A 138 -13.86 -15.89 -20.53
N LEU A 139 -13.97 -14.66 -21.04
CA LEU A 139 -15.19 -13.87 -21.00
C LEU A 139 -15.80 -13.76 -22.39
N ALA A 140 -17.01 -14.28 -22.56
CA ALA A 140 -17.74 -14.14 -23.81
C ALA A 140 -18.49 -12.78 -23.87
N ALA A 141 -18.73 -12.29 -25.07
CA ALA A 141 -19.55 -11.10 -25.27
C ALA A 141 -20.97 -11.29 -24.71
N GLY A 142 -21.44 -10.33 -23.92
CA GLY A 142 -22.74 -10.38 -23.23
C GLY A 142 -22.77 -11.28 -21.98
N GLN A 143 -21.68 -11.95 -21.65
CA GLN A 143 -21.58 -12.78 -20.46
C GLN A 143 -21.33 -11.92 -19.21
N THR A 144 -21.93 -12.34 -18.10
CA THR A 144 -21.52 -11.89 -16.74
C THR A 144 -20.86 -13.09 -16.04
N VAL A 145 -19.64 -12.88 -15.55
CA VAL A 145 -18.93 -13.82 -14.70
C VAL A 145 -18.78 -13.20 -13.32
N GLU A 146 -19.35 -13.87 -12.32
CA GLU A 146 -19.25 -13.49 -10.91
C GLU A 146 -18.42 -14.55 -10.18
N LYS A 147 -17.44 -14.10 -9.37
CA LYS A 147 -16.48 -15.00 -8.75
C LYS A 147 -15.93 -14.50 -7.42
N ASP A 148 -15.94 -15.39 -6.43
CA ASP A 148 -15.19 -15.23 -5.19
C ASP A 148 -13.72 -15.58 -5.45
N VAL A 149 -12.80 -14.67 -5.04
CA VAL A 149 -11.35 -14.89 -5.12
C VAL A 149 -10.75 -14.82 -3.72
N VAL A 150 -10.23 -15.96 -3.26
CA VAL A 150 -9.59 -16.08 -1.95
C VAL A 150 -8.09 -15.91 -2.09
N VAL A 151 -7.52 -14.85 -1.48
CA VAL A 151 -6.07 -14.55 -1.55
C VAL A 151 -5.29 -15.48 -0.61
N GLY A 152 -5.88 -15.91 0.49
CA GLY A 152 -5.26 -16.85 1.42
C GLY A 152 -4.28 -16.18 2.37
N VAL A 153 -4.56 -14.95 2.84
CA VAL A 153 -3.73 -14.22 3.80
C VAL A 153 -4.28 -14.31 5.22
N GLY A 154 -3.43 -14.06 6.20
CA GLY A 154 -3.79 -13.80 7.59
C GLY A 154 -3.46 -12.37 7.97
N HIS A 155 -4.11 -11.87 9.02
CA HIS A 155 -3.97 -10.52 9.53
C HIS A 155 -3.13 -10.50 10.80
N ALA A 156 -2.19 -9.56 10.92
CA ALA A 156 -1.40 -9.30 12.12
C ALA A 156 -1.46 -7.82 12.48
N VAL A 157 -1.71 -7.53 13.76
CA VAL A 157 -1.59 -6.18 14.33
C VAL A 157 -0.36 -6.15 15.21
N LEU A 158 0.57 -5.25 14.93
CA LEU A 158 1.83 -5.13 15.65
C LEU A 158 1.84 -3.94 16.58
N ASN A 159 2.27 -4.21 17.81
CA ASN A 159 2.50 -3.20 18.83
C ASN A 159 3.81 -3.46 19.56
N ALA A 160 4.53 -2.39 19.90
CA ALA A 160 5.72 -2.49 20.72
C ALA A 160 5.48 -2.04 22.15
N PHE A 161 6.22 -2.65 23.08
CA PHE A 161 6.13 -2.40 24.51
C PHE A 161 7.54 -2.14 25.06
N TYR A 162 7.68 -1.22 25.98
CA TYR A 162 8.98 -0.94 26.61
C TYR A 162 9.54 -2.13 27.36
N THR A 163 8.65 -2.90 28.04
CA THR A 163 8.97 -4.17 28.72
C THR A 163 7.89 -5.20 28.46
N ALA A 164 8.18 -6.45 28.72
CA ALA A 164 7.18 -7.53 28.67
C ALA A 164 6.06 -7.27 29.69
N GLY A 165 4.83 -7.06 29.16
CA GLY A 165 3.66 -6.73 29.98
C GLY A 165 3.62 -5.31 30.56
N GLY A 166 4.56 -4.44 30.16
CA GLY A 166 4.61 -3.03 30.53
C GLY A 166 3.82 -2.12 29.57
N ASP A 167 4.15 -0.83 29.62
CA ASP A 167 3.47 0.18 28.82
C ASP A 167 3.77 0.04 27.33
N LYS A 168 2.74 0.26 26.50
CA LYS A 168 2.83 0.33 25.05
C LYS A 168 3.66 1.55 24.64
N ALA A 169 4.55 1.37 23.69
CA ALA A 169 5.27 2.47 23.06
C ALA A 169 4.34 3.17 22.04
N ASP A 170 3.54 4.11 22.55
CA ASP A 170 2.61 4.90 21.75
C ASP A 170 3.33 6.10 21.11
N ASN A 171 4.13 5.83 20.10
CA ASN A 171 4.98 6.81 19.41
C ASN A 171 4.88 6.62 17.89
N SER A 172 4.55 7.68 17.17
CA SER A 172 4.43 7.66 15.69
C SER A 172 5.77 7.40 14.98
N GLY A 173 6.91 7.60 15.66
CA GLY A 173 8.25 7.30 15.12
C GLY A 173 8.63 5.83 15.17
N ILE A 174 7.81 4.96 15.77
CA ILE A 174 8.07 3.54 15.75
C ILE A 174 7.90 2.99 14.34
N SER A 175 8.81 2.12 13.92
CA SER A 175 8.73 1.42 12.64
C SER A 175 8.71 -0.09 12.83
N PHE A 176 7.93 -0.77 12.00
CA PHE A 176 7.88 -2.22 11.90
C PHE A 176 8.22 -2.63 10.47
N GLU A 177 9.24 -3.44 10.31
CA GLU A 177 9.55 -4.12 9.05
C GLU A 177 9.30 -5.61 9.22
N ILE A 178 8.46 -6.18 8.35
CA ILE A 178 8.20 -7.60 8.30
C ILE A 178 9.18 -8.24 7.31
N VAL A 179 9.95 -9.19 7.78
CA VAL A 179 10.89 -9.94 6.96
C VAL A 179 10.61 -11.44 7.06
N LYS A 180 10.96 -12.20 6.03
CA LYS A 180 10.92 -13.67 6.09
C LYS A 180 11.85 -14.18 7.18
N ALA A 181 11.41 -15.18 7.97
CA ALA A 181 12.27 -15.78 9.00
C ALA A 181 13.49 -16.47 8.39
N LYS A 182 13.34 -17.04 7.21
CA LYS A 182 14.43 -17.69 6.47
C LYS A 182 15.46 -16.67 6.00
N LYS A 183 16.72 -16.87 6.40
CA LYS A 183 17.85 -16.05 5.92
C LYS A 183 18.33 -16.51 4.55
N LYS A 184 18.75 -15.56 3.73
CA LYS A 184 19.49 -15.79 2.49
C LYS A 184 20.91 -16.28 2.77
N ILE A 185 21.65 -16.66 1.73
CA ILE A 185 23.03 -17.15 1.84
C ILE A 185 23.97 -16.09 2.44
N ASP A 186 23.72 -14.81 2.15
CA ASP A 186 24.47 -13.66 2.66
C ASP A 186 24.10 -13.26 4.10
N GLY A 187 23.18 -13.99 4.72
CA GLY A 187 22.69 -13.74 6.08
C GLY A 187 21.58 -12.70 6.18
N SER A 188 21.22 -12.01 5.10
CA SER A 188 20.08 -11.08 5.06
C SER A 188 18.75 -11.83 5.06
N ARG A 189 17.66 -11.13 5.40
CA ARG A 189 16.28 -11.60 5.23
C ARG A 189 15.59 -10.83 4.09
N GLU A 190 14.60 -11.46 3.48
CA GLU A 190 13.76 -10.81 2.49
C GLU A 190 12.76 -9.91 3.20
N SER A 191 12.75 -8.63 2.85
CA SER A 191 11.73 -7.67 3.30
C SER A 191 10.42 -7.93 2.58
N VAL A 192 9.32 -7.93 3.32
CA VAL A 192 7.98 -8.22 2.80
C VAL A 192 7.12 -6.97 2.81
N GLU A 193 7.05 -6.30 3.95
CA GLU A 193 6.21 -5.12 4.14
C GLU A 193 6.74 -4.26 5.30
N HIS A 194 6.38 -2.98 5.35
CA HIS A 194 6.74 -2.10 6.46
C HIS A 194 5.59 -1.15 6.79
N SER A 195 5.54 -0.71 8.04
CA SER A 195 4.57 0.26 8.54
C SER A 195 5.15 1.08 9.68
N TYR A 196 4.51 2.21 9.98
CA TYR A 196 4.92 3.14 11.04
C TYR A 196 3.78 3.38 12.02
N GLY A 197 4.15 3.65 13.26
CA GLY A 197 3.22 3.94 14.34
C GLY A 197 2.66 2.71 15.03
N PRO A 198 1.96 2.93 16.16
CA PRO A 198 1.29 1.87 16.90
C PRO A 198 0.12 1.29 16.10
N ASP A 199 -0.33 0.09 16.49
CA ASP A 199 -1.42 -0.66 15.83
C ASP A 199 -1.20 -0.87 14.33
N SER A 200 0.07 -1.04 13.93
CA SER A 200 0.43 -1.33 12.53
C SER A 200 -0.16 -2.65 12.06
N LYS A 201 -0.90 -2.62 10.95
CA LYS A 201 -1.66 -3.74 10.39
C LYS A 201 -0.97 -4.30 9.17
N PHE A 202 -0.93 -5.63 9.08
CA PHE A 202 -0.31 -6.36 7.97
C PHE A 202 -1.20 -7.52 7.55
N TRP A 203 -1.39 -7.66 6.24
CA TRP A 203 -2.01 -8.83 5.62
C TRP A 203 -0.90 -9.65 4.95
N LEU A 204 -0.61 -10.83 5.47
CA LEU A 204 0.56 -11.62 5.09
C LEU A 204 0.15 -13.01 4.58
N PRO A 205 0.77 -13.52 3.51
CA PRO A 205 0.67 -14.92 3.12
C PRO A 205 1.13 -15.86 4.25
N PRO A 206 0.65 -17.11 4.30
CA PRO A 206 1.12 -18.10 5.27
C PRO A 206 2.62 -18.33 5.18
N ASP A 207 3.34 -18.00 6.25
CA ASP A 207 4.80 -18.23 6.37
C ASP A 207 5.29 -17.93 7.81
N ASP A 208 6.57 -18.18 8.04
CA ASP A 208 7.30 -17.74 9.23
C ASP A 208 7.98 -16.39 8.98
N TYR A 209 7.76 -15.45 9.88
CA TYR A 209 8.22 -14.07 9.78
C TYR A 209 9.01 -13.64 11.02
N VAL A 210 9.71 -12.52 10.86
CA VAL A 210 10.28 -11.75 11.97
C VAL A 210 9.85 -10.29 11.80
N ALA A 211 9.28 -9.73 12.86
CA ALA A 211 9.06 -8.28 12.95
C ALA A 211 10.34 -7.63 13.47
N LEU A 212 10.98 -6.83 12.62
CA LEU A 212 12.07 -5.94 12.99
C LEU A 212 11.44 -4.62 13.41
N THR A 213 11.64 -4.24 14.66
CA THR A 213 11.01 -3.04 15.22
C THR A 213 12.08 -2.07 15.66
N THR A 214 11.94 -0.81 15.26
CA THR A 214 12.87 0.26 15.64
C THR A 214 12.08 1.43 16.24
N LEU A 215 12.55 1.91 17.39
CA LEU A 215 12.11 3.17 17.98
C LEU A 215 13.35 3.89 18.51
N ASP A 216 13.71 4.99 17.86
CA ASP A 216 14.94 5.75 18.12
C ASP A 216 16.19 4.82 18.08
N LEU A 217 16.87 4.63 19.20
CA LEU A 217 18.03 3.74 19.34
C LEU A 217 17.68 2.32 19.77
N ALA A 218 16.42 2.05 20.09
CA ALA A 218 15.97 0.72 20.48
C ALA A 218 15.58 -0.10 19.24
N ILE A 219 16.11 -1.31 19.15
CA ILE A 219 15.83 -2.27 18.06
C ILE A 219 15.46 -3.62 18.70
N ALA A 220 14.39 -4.23 18.22
CA ALA A 220 13.94 -5.54 18.67
C ALA A 220 13.49 -6.42 17.50
N GLU A 221 13.65 -7.74 17.67
CA GLU A 221 13.17 -8.75 16.73
C GLU A 221 12.12 -9.64 17.42
N GLN A 222 10.96 -9.83 16.78
CA GLN A 222 9.92 -10.73 17.25
C GLN A 222 9.58 -11.73 16.15
N PRO A 223 9.96 -13.02 16.28
CA PRO A 223 9.51 -14.05 15.35
C PRO A 223 8.02 -14.39 15.59
N PHE A 224 7.30 -14.67 14.49
CA PHE A 224 5.91 -15.11 14.52
C PHE A 224 5.58 -15.91 13.24
N THR A 225 4.49 -16.66 13.28
CA THR A 225 3.99 -17.46 12.13
C THR A 225 2.59 -16.99 11.77
N ILE A 226 2.29 -16.83 10.50
CA ILE A 226 0.96 -16.52 9.98
C ILE A 226 0.43 -17.71 9.18
N LYS A 227 -0.85 -18.00 9.36
CA LYS A 227 -1.65 -18.91 8.53
C LYS A 227 -2.79 -18.15 7.86
N ALA A 228 -3.32 -18.69 6.76
CA ALA A 228 -4.49 -18.11 6.12
C ALA A 228 -5.68 -18.05 7.11
N GLY A 229 -6.30 -16.87 7.20
CA GLY A 229 -7.41 -16.60 8.11
C GLY A 229 -7.05 -16.31 9.56
N ASP A 230 -5.76 -16.31 9.91
CA ASP A 230 -5.32 -15.87 11.23
C ASP A 230 -5.66 -14.40 11.47
N ASN A 231 -5.91 -14.05 12.73
CA ASN A 231 -6.00 -12.67 13.21
C ASN A 231 -5.22 -12.61 14.53
N GLN A 232 -4.00 -12.06 14.49
CA GLN A 232 -3.05 -12.12 15.59
C GLN A 232 -2.63 -10.73 16.06
N ASP A 233 -2.55 -10.54 17.38
CA ASP A 233 -1.89 -9.39 18.00
C ASP A 233 -0.44 -9.76 18.36
N ILE A 234 0.50 -9.19 17.63
CA ILE A 234 1.95 -9.43 17.84
C ILE A 234 2.52 -8.34 18.73
N LYS A 235 3.02 -8.77 19.89
CA LYS A 235 3.64 -7.88 20.88
C LYS A 235 5.15 -7.97 20.78
N VAL A 236 5.78 -6.85 20.40
CA VAL A 236 7.24 -6.73 20.35
C VAL A 236 7.73 -6.06 21.62
N THR A 237 8.63 -6.70 22.36
CA THR A 237 9.25 -6.12 23.54
C THR A 237 10.56 -5.44 23.15
N LEU A 238 10.66 -4.13 23.37
CA LEU A 238 11.86 -3.34 23.06
C LEU A 238 12.97 -3.55 24.09
N ASP A 239 12.62 -3.91 25.31
CA ASP A 239 13.53 -3.95 26.47
C ASP A 239 14.31 -2.64 26.61
N ALA A 240 13.59 -1.51 26.56
CA ALA A 240 14.12 -0.16 26.45
C ALA A 240 13.50 0.80 27.45
N GLY A 241 14.22 1.86 27.76
CA GLY A 241 13.74 3.00 28.53
C GLY A 241 13.88 4.31 27.75
N VAL A 242 13.33 5.40 28.30
CA VAL A 242 13.44 6.73 27.72
C VAL A 242 14.54 7.51 28.45
N LEU A 243 15.52 7.98 27.69
CA LEU A 243 16.58 8.86 28.19
C LEU A 243 16.33 10.29 27.72
N ALA A 244 16.02 11.19 28.65
CA ALA A 244 15.90 12.62 28.40
C ALA A 244 17.17 13.33 28.92
N MET A 245 17.85 14.03 28.02
CA MET A 245 19.12 14.68 28.26
C MET A 245 18.99 16.19 28.14
N SER A 246 19.54 16.90 29.11
CA SER A 246 19.72 18.35 29.06
C SER A 246 21.21 18.66 29.24
N ALA A 247 21.75 19.54 28.41
CA ALA A 247 23.16 19.96 28.44
C ALA A 247 23.26 21.47 28.10
N PRO A 248 22.91 22.36 29.02
CA PRO A 248 22.82 23.79 28.74
C PRO A 248 24.09 24.35 28.14
N GLY A 249 23.97 25.05 26.98
CA GLY A 249 25.09 25.62 26.24
C GLY A 249 25.97 24.62 25.51
N ALA A 250 25.47 23.37 25.31
CA ALA A 250 26.16 22.40 24.47
C ALA A 250 26.05 22.77 22.99
N TYR A 251 27.08 22.43 22.21
CA TYR A 251 26.99 22.37 20.75
C TYR A 251 26.25 21.11 20.29
N SER A 252 26.55 19.98 20.94
CA SER A 252 25.87 18.72 20.68
C SER A 252 25.92 17.80 21.91
N ILE A 253 25.01 16.83 21.90
CA ILE A 253 24.94 15.72 22.87
C ILE A 253 25.17 14.44 22.11
N GLU A 254 26.07 13.59 22.59
CA GLU A 254 26.36 12.30 22.00
C GLU A 254 26.22 11.19 23.03
N VAL A 255 25.65 10.06 22.63
CA VAL A 255 25.47 8.87 23.48
C VAL A 255 26.41 7.77 23.02
N PHE A 256 27.19 7.26 23.93
CA PHE A 256 28.15 6.18 23.72
C PHE A 256 27.77 4.92 24.51
N SER A 257 28.18 3.75 24.00
CA SER A 257 28.19 2.55 24.84
C SER A 257 29.16 2.73 26.00
N SER A 258 28.85 2.19 27.19
CA SER A 258 29.78 2.18 28.32
C SER A 258 31.01 1.33 28.08
N LYS A 259 30.85 0.26 27.27
CA LYS A 259 31.94 -0.66 26.91
C LYS A 259 32.92 -0.01 25.93
N LYS A 260 34.20 -0.16 26.21
CA LYS A 260 35.29 0.22 25.30
C LYS A 260 35.72 -0.99 24.46
N ASP A 261 36.10 -0.72 23.23
CA ASP A 261 36.73 -1.73 22.36
C ASP A 261 38.21 -2.03 22.78
N ILE A 262 38.88 -2.87 22.00
CA ILE A 262 40.27 -3.24 22.25
C ILE A 262 41.25 -2.09 22.10
N GLU A 263 40.87 -1.00 21.43
CA GLU A 263 41.63 0.24 21.27
C GLU A 263 41.29 1.28 22.35
N GLY A 264 40.40 0.95 23.29
CA GLY A 264 39.94 1.83 24.36
C GLY A 264 38.89 2.87 23.96
N LYS A 265 38.33 2.76 22.73
CA LYS A 265 37.29 3.66 22.21
C LYS A 265 35.89 3.15 22.55
N ARG A 266 34.95 4.05 22.79
CA ARG A 266 33.53 3.73 22.92
C ARG A 266 32.82 3.85 21.57
N LYS A 267 31.84 2.98 21.33
CA LYS A 267 30.99 3.06 20.14
C LYS A 267 29.98 4.19 20.33
N SER A 268 29.97 5.16 19.44
CA SER A 268 28.89 6.16 19.35
C SER A 268 27.59 5.48 18.89
N LEU A 269 26.50 5.78 19.55
CA LEU A 269 25.16 5.25 19.27
C LEU A 269 24.27 6.29 18.60
N GLY A 270 24.55 7.58 18.84
CA GLY A 270 23.83 8.69 18.23
C GLY A 270 24.32 10.03 18.73
N LEU A 271 24.09 11.06 17.93
CA LEU A 271 24.46 12.43 18.19
C LEU A 271 23.30 13.36 17.81
N SER A 272 23.05 14.36 18.65
CA SER A 272 22.10 15.44 18.37
C SER A 272 22.74 16.79 18.61
N TYR A 273 22.50 17.74 17.73
CA TYR A 273 22.92 19.12 17.89
C TYR A 273 21.94 19.88 18.79
N GLY A 274 22.47 20.76 19.63
CA GLY A 274 21.70 21.52 20.60
C GLY A 274 21.91 21.05 22.04
N ASP A 275 21.12 21.60 22.94
CA ASP A 275 21.29 21.47 24.38
C ASP A 275 20.26 20.55 25.06
N SER A 276 19.42 19.88 24.26
CA SER A 276 18.45 18.91 24.76
C SER A 276 18.19 17.81 23.74
N TRP A 277 18.04 16.58 24.20
CA TRP A 277 17.74 15.44 23.37
C TRP A 277 17.01 14.36 24.14
N GLN A 278 16.01 13.73 23.55
CA GLN A 278 15.30 12.57 24.12
C GLN A 278 15.36 11.41 23.16
N GLN A 279 15.63 10.21 23.69
CA GLN A 279 15.72 8.98 22.92
C GLN A 279 15.16 7.79 23.70
N THR A 280 14.51 6.87 22.98
CA THR A 280 14.26 5.53 23.46
C THR A 280 15.52 4.70 23.19
N ILE A 281 16.07 4.08 24.23
CA ILE A 281 17.35 3.38 24.17
C ILE A 281 17.23 2.02 24.90
N PRO A 282 17.86 0.95 24.45
CA PRO A 282 17.86 -0.33 25.15
C PRO A 282 18.29 -0.19 26.62
N ALA A 283 17.79 -1.06 27.49
CA ALA A 283 18.28 -1.11 28.87
C ALA A 283 19.77 -1.43 28.91
N GLY A 284 20.54 -0.72 29.75
CA GLY A 284 21.98 -0.90 29.83
C GLY A 284 22.72 0.32 30.36
N ASP A 285 24.06 0.23 30.33
CA ASP A 285 24.95 1.30 30.78
C ASP A 285 25.52 2.06 29.59
N TYR A 286 25.48 3.40 29.69
CA TYR A 286 25.89 4.33 28.66
C TYR A 286 26.75 5.46 29.21
N VAL A 287 27.36 6.22 28.32
CA VAL A 287 28.03 7.49 28.65
C VAL A 287 27.45 8.55 27.74
N VAL A 288 26.92 9.61 28.31
CA VAL A 288 26.46 10.79 27.61
C VAL A 288 27.58 11.83 27.61
N VAL A 289 27.92 12.34 26.45
CA VAL A 289 28.96 13.37 26.29
C VAL A 289 28.28 14.65 25.79
N ARG A 290 28.51 15.73 26.56
CA ARG A 290 28.23 17.09 26.15
C ARG A 290 29.43 17.63 25.41
N HIS A 291 29.29 17.96 24.14
CA HIS A 291 30.30 18.64 23.37
C HIS A 291 30.13 20.16 23.51
N ALA A 292 31.21 20.84 23.92
CA ALA A 292 31.16 22.27 24.07
C ALA A 292 31.20 23.01 22.73
N SER A 293 30.59 24.19 22.65
CA SER A 293 30.82 25.13 21.57
C SER A 293 32.17 25.84 21.78
N ASP A 294 32.96 25.92 20.75
CA ASP A 294 34.29 26.55 20.73
C ASP A 294 35.33 25.89 21.68
N GLN A 295 36.17 26.63 22.37
CA GLN A 295 37.30 26.12 23.15
C GLN A 295 36.91 25.47 24.50
N GLY A 296 35.63 25.14 24.73
CA GLY A 296 35.18 24.49 25.95
C GLY A 296 35.65 23.03 26.04
N GLN A 297 35.67 22.48 27.27
CA GLN A 297 35.96 21.05 27.47
C GLN A 297 34.68 20.24 27.40
N ASP A 298 34.76 19.09 26.73
CA ASP A 298 33.69 18.11 26.74
C ASP A 298 33.47 17.53 28.15
N LYS A 299 32.25 17.19 28.46
CA LYS A 299 31.89 16.60 29.75
C LYS A 299 31.21 15.24 29.51
N GLU A 300 31.65 14.26 30.29
CA GLU A 300 31.09 12.92 30.25
C GLU A 300 30.24 12.65 31.51
N MET A 301 29.10 11.97 31.32
CA MET A 301 28.24 11.51 32.40
C MET A 301 27.82 10.07 32.17
N PRO A 302 28.17 9.13 33.05
CA PRO A 302 27.65 7.76 32.99
C PRO A 302 26.20 7.74 33.39
N VAL A 303 25.40 6.90 32.71
CA VAL A 303 23.96 6.69 32.98
C VAL A 303 23.61 5.22 32.79
N THR A 304 22.76 4.71 33.69
CA THR A 304 22.16 3.37 33.56
C THR A 304 20.70 3.53 33.19
N ILE A 305 20.28 2.92 32.11
CA ILE A 305 18.91 2.90 31.64
C ILE A 305 18.25 1.59 32.05
N LYS A 306 17.06 1.67 32.62
CA LYS A 306 16.22 0.52 32.92
C LYS A 306 15.04 0.48 31.98
N ALA A 307 14.68 -0.70 31.54
CA ALA A 307 13.54 -0.92 30.67
C ALA A 307 12.23 -0.45 31.33
N GLY A 308 11.39 0.24 30.59
CA GLY A 308 10.12 0.79 31.08
C GLY A 308 10.25 2.04 31.94
N GLU A 309 11.48 2.51 32.26
CA GLU A 309 11.67 3.72 33.05
C GLU A 309 12.09 4.93 32.18
N ARG A 310 11.72 6.13 32.65
CA ARG A 310 12.22 7.40 32.12
C ARG A 310 13.36 7.87 33.00
N SER A 311 14.51 8.07 32.38
CA SER A 311 15.71 8.66 33.04
C SER A 311 15.90 10.08 32.54
N GLU A 312 16.03 11.04 33.46
CA GLU A 312 16.31 12.44 33.15
C GLU A 312 17.67 12.81 33.70
N ILE A 313 18.55 13.34 32.86
CA ILE A 313 19.89 13.73 33.25
C ILE A 313 20.23 15.15 32.77
N THR A 314 21.11 15.82 33.52
CA THR A 314 21.66 17.12 33.13
C THR A 314 23.18 17.03 33.15
N VAL A 315 23.83 17.21 31.99
CA VAL A 315 25.30 17.25 31.84
C VAL A 315 25.75 18.69 31.88
N GLN A 316 26.39 19.10 33.00
CA GLN A 316 26.83 20.49 33.22
C GLN A 316 28.25 20.71 32.77
#